data_bc1687aa18d2d8a8f4dbb5c8fcd34e09
#
_entry.id   bc1687aa18d2d8a8f4dbb5c8fcd34e09
#
_cell.length_a   1.000
_cell.length_b   1.000
_cell.length_c   1.000
_cell.angle_alpha   90.00
_cell.angle_beta   90.00
_cell.angle_gamma   90.00
#
_symmetry.space_group_name_H-M   'P 1'
#
loop_
_entity.id
_entity.type
_entity.pdbx_description
1 polymer ?
#
loop_
_entity_poly.entity_id
_entity_poly.type
_entity_poly.pdbx_seq_one_letter_code
_entity_poly.pdbx_strand_id
1 'polypeptide(L)' 'MHVNAKKMAFTGVLAAFAVILLVLSAVI' A
#
# COMPACT_ATOMS: atom_id res chain seq x y z
N MET A 1 9.17 11.22 19.80
CA MET A 1 8.84 9.97 19.12
C MET A 1 9.35 10.00 17.69
N HIS A 2 10.18 9.04 17.35
CA HIS A 2 10.76 8.98 16.00
C HIS A 2 9.89 8.13 15.10
N VAL A 3 9.28 8.77 14.11
CA VAL A 3 8.53 8.06 13.09
C VAL A 3 9.43 7.97 11.86
N ASN A 4 9.68 6.75 11.40
CA ASN A 4 10.46 6.55 10.19
C ASN A 4 9.57 6.80 8.97
N ALA A 5 9.63 8.00 8.45
CA ALA A 5 8.78 8.42 7.33
C ALA A 5 8.99 7.55 6.09
N LYS A 6 10.23 7.14 5.83
CA LYS A 6 10.51 6.26 4.69
C LYS A 6 9.83 4.91 4.83
N LYS A 7 9.88 4.36 6.03
CA LYS A 7 9.25 3.07 6.29
C LYS A 7 7.73 3.17 6.18
N MET A 8 7.16 4.25 6.70
CA MET A 8 5.73 4.48 6.59
C MET A 8 5.30 4.65 5.13
N ALA A 9 6.07 5.41 4.35
CA ALA A 9 5.77 5.61 2.93
C ALA A 9 5.85 4.29 2.16
N PHE A 10 6.85 3.48 2.44
CA PHE A 10 7.01 2.18 1.79
C PHE A 10 5.82 1.27 2.10
N THR A 11 5.43 1.21 3.37
CA THR A 11 4.29 0.40 3.77
C THR A 11 3.00 0.88 3.11
N GLY A 12 2.81 2.20 3.02
CA GLY A 12 1.64 2.78 2.38
C GLY A 12 1.57 2.44 0.89
N VAL A 13 2.70 2.50 0.20
CA VAL A 13 2.76 2.14 -1.21
C VAL A 13 2.42 0.67 -1.42
N LEU A 14 2.93 -0.20 -0.57
CA LEU A 14 2.62 -1.62 -0.66
C LEU A 14 1.13 -1.89 -0.44
N ALA A 15 0.53 -1.21 0.53
CA ALA A 15 -0.89 -1.35 0.81
C ALA A 15 -1.73 -0.86 -0.39
N ALA A 16 -1.32 0.24 -1.01
CA ALA A 16 -2.02 0.77 -2.17
C ALA A 16 -1.98 -0.22 -3.34
N PHE A 17 -0.84 -0.83 -3.60
CA PHE A 17 -0.73 -1.84 -4.64
C PHE A 17 -1.65 -3.02 -4.35
N ALA A 18 -1.71 -3.46 -3.11
CA ALA A 18 -2.58 -4.57 -2.73
C ALA A 18 -4.04 -4.25 -3.00
N VAL A 19 -4.47 -3.04 -2.69
CA VAL A 19 -5.85 -2.61 -2.92
C VAL A 19 -6.15 -2.56 -4.42
N ILE A 20 -5.24 -2.04 -5.21
CA ILE A 20 -5.41 -1.96 -6.67
C ILE A 20 -5.56 -3.37 -7.26
N LEU A 21 -4.70 -4.29 -6.85
CA LEU A 21 -4.77 -5.66 -7.33
C LEU A 21 -6.08 -6.33 -6.92
N LEU A 22 -6.56 -6.05 -5.72
CA LEU A 22 -7.82 -6.60 -5.24
C LEU A 22 -8.99 -6.09 -6.10
N VAL A 23 -9.01 -4.80 -6.40
CA VAL A 23 -10.08 -4.20 -7.22
C VAL A 23 -10.04 -4.76 -8.63
N LEU A 24 -8.87 -4.89 -9.23
CA LEU A 24 -8.73 -5.48 -10.56
C LEU A 24 -9.21 -6.91 -10.58
N SER A 25 -8.90 -7.67 -9.56
CA SER A 25 -9.35 -9.06 -9.45
C SER A 25 -10.87 -9.14 -9.31
N ALA A 26 -11.48 -8.18 -8.64
CA ALA A 26 -12.93 -8.15 -8.48
C ALA A 26 -13.65 -7.84 -9.80
N VAL A 27 -13.02 -7.09 -10.69
CA VAL A 27 -13.60 -6.74 -12.00
C VAL A 27 -13.46 -7.90 -12.99
N ILE A 28 -12.39 -8.67 -12.86
CA ILE A 28 -12.18 -9.84 -13.70
C ILE A 28 -13.07 -10.98 -13.16
#